data_d602e2c049df91ab4384a14762b03dd2
#
_entry.id   d602e2c049df91ab4384a14762b03dd2
#
_cell.length_a   1.000
_cell.length_b   1.000
_cell.length_c   1.000
_cell.angle_alpha   90.00
_cell.angle_beta   90.00
_cell.angle_gamma   90.00
#
_symmetry.space_group_name_H-M   'P 1'
#
loop_
_entity.id
_entity.type
_entity.pdbx_description
1 polymer ?
#
loop_
_entity_poly.entity_id
_entity_poly.type
_entity_poly.pdbx_seq_one_letter_code
_entity_poly.pdbx_strand_id
1 'polypeptide(L)'
;SQDTTRSVRWTVRGPIVADEKFKSYQIVITPTARTYTVYNGYLDKVESQKTYDNNATAYEQFTYALDKANIGVVRGKEDDSDIRGVCATNGIVYKFETVNGATADHTVWGSTCKDSPGTLGADPLKVHALFVNQIPEFKPSFNNIY
;
A
#
# COMPACT_ATOMS: atom_id res chain seq x y z
N SER A 1 -18.01 -7.14 16.33
CA SER A 1 -17.51 -5.96 17.04
C SER A 1 -16.53 -5.21 16.16
N GLN A 2 -16.51 -3.92 16.32
CA GLN A 2 -15.70 -3.07 15.49
C GLN A 2 -14.43 -2.67 16.21
N ASP A 3 -13.32 -3.12 15.67
CA ASP A 3 -12.02 -2.81 16.23
C ASP A 3 -11.51 -1.54 15.55
N THR A 4 -11.62 -0.41 16.26
CA THR A 4 -11.22 0.90 15.74
C THR A 4 -9.70 1.07 15.71
N THR A 5 -8.94 0.14 16.30
CA THR A 5 -7.48 0.17 16.25
C THR A 5 -6.92 -0.47 14.99
N ARG A 6 -7.75 -1.17 14.22
CA ARG A 6 -7.31 -1.82 12.99
C ARG A 6 -7.32 -0.88 11.81
N SER A 7 -6.34 -1.06 10.95
CA SER A 7 -6.25 -0.35 9.69
C SER A 7 -5.61 -1.24 8.64
N VAL A 8 -5.77 -0.86 7.38
CA VAL A 8 -5.08 -1.48 6.26
C VAL A 8 -4.28 -0.40 5.54
N ARG A 9 -3.13 -0.79 5.04
CA ARG A 9 -2.17 0.17 4.48
C ARG A 9 -1.59 -0.37 3.17
N TRP A 10 -1.59 0.47 2.16
CA TRP A 10 -1.02 0.18 0.85
C TRP A 10 0.06 1.20 0.57
N THR A 11 1.28 0.73 0.40
CA THR A 11 2.44 1.58 0.12
C THR A 11 2.96 1.27 -1.27
N VAL A 12 3.19 2.31 -2.06
CA VAL A 12 3.76 2.18 -3.40
C VAL A 12 5.01 3.04 -3.46
N ARG A 13 6.11 2.41 -3.84
CA ARG A 13 7.40 3.08 -3.96
C ARG A 13 7.81 3.09 -5.43
N GLY A 14 8.19 4.27 -5.92
CA GLY A 14 8.67 4.43 -7.28
C GLY A 14 10.09 3.90 -7.47
N PRO A 15 10.63 4.06 -8.67
CA PRO A 15 12.00 3.62 -8.96
C PRO A 15 13.03 4.29 -8.06
N ILE A 16 14.11 3.58 -7.78
CA ILE A 16 15.22 4.13 -6.99
C ILE A 16 16.01 5.05 -7.90
N VAL A 17 15.93 6.34 -7.62
CA VAL A 17 16.58 7.42 -8.38
C VAL A 17 17.23 8.37 -7.37
N ALA A 18 17.72 9.52 -7.84
CA ALA A 18 18.29 10.53 -6.95
C ALA A 18 17.27 10.94 -5.88
N ASP A 19 17.74 11.27 -4.67
CA ASP A 19 16.88 11.54 -3.52
C ASP A 19 15.80 12.58 -3.83
N GLU A 20 16.12 13.65 -4.53
CA GLU A 20 15.16 14.71 -4.86
C GLU A 20 14.07 14.26 -5.84
N LYS A 21 14.25 13.12 -6.50
CA LYS A 21 13.29 12.56 -7.46
C LYS A 21 12.59 11.31 -6.96
N PHE A 22 13.05 10.75 -5.87
CA PHE A 22 12.45 9.53 -5.31
C PHE A 22 11.10 9.85 -4.69
N LYS A 23 10.07 9.14 -5.11
CA LYS A 23 8.70 9.34 -4.63
C LYS A 23 8.11 8.03 -4.12
N SER A 24 7.27 8.16 -3.12
CA SER A 24 6.43 7.06 -2.66
C SER A 24 5.10 7.63 -2.18
N TYR A 25 4.10 6.78 -2.05
CA TYR A 25 2.85 7.19 -1.43
C TYR A 25 2.26 6.03 -0.65
N GLN A 26 1.35 6.39 0.24
CA GLN A 26 0.71 5.44 1.12
C GLN A 26 -0.76 5.79 1.27
N ILE A 27 -1.61 4.78 1.18
CA ILE A 27 -3.03 4.91 1.44
C ILE A 27 -3.35 4.09 2.69
N VAL A 28 -3.88 4.75 3.71
CA VAL A 28 -4.26 4.11 4.96
C VAL A 28 -5.76 4.22 5.12
N ILE A 29 -6.43 3.09 5.32
CA ILE A 29 -7.87 3.03 5.51
C ILE A 29 -8.15 2.50 6.90
N THR A 30 -8.87 3.29 7.67
CA THR A 30 -9.33 2.94 9.02
C THR A 30 -10.84 2.97 9.06
N PRO A 31 -11.47 2.46 10.12
CA PRO A 31 -12.94 2.57 10.25
C PRO A 31 -13.47 4.00 10.31
N THR A 32 -12.60 4.99 10.54
CA THR A 32 -13.03 6.38 10.71
C THR A 32 -12.41 7.33 9.70
N ALA A 33 -11.39 6.91 8.96
CA ALA A 33 -10.67 7.83 8.07
C ALA A 33 -10.04 7.11 6.88
N ARG A 34 -9.78 7.87 5.84
CA ARG A 34 -9.03 7.45 4.65
C ARG A 34 -7.95 8.51 4.43
N THR A 35 -6.71 8.09 4.42
CA THR A 35 -5.59 9.02 4.32
C THR A 35 -4.69 8.68 3.15
N TYR A 36 -4.39 9.68 2.33
CA TYR A 36 -3.46 9.55 1.21
C TYR A 36 -2.27 10.47 1.48
N THR A 37 -1.09 9.87 1.65
CA THR A 37 0.14 10.60 1.95
C THR A 37 1.15 10.39 0.83
N VAL A 38 1.71 11.47 0.33
CA VAL A 38 2.79 11.44 -0.65
C VAL A 38 4.09 11.82 0.05
N TYR A 39 5.11 11.00 -0.15
CA TYR A 39 6.43 11.21 0.43
C TYR A 39 7.44 11.55 -0.66
N ASN A 40 8.44 12.33 -0.29
CA ASN A 40 9.54 12.71 -1.17
C ASN A 40 10.86 12.34 -0.50
N GLY A 41 11.75 11.71 -1.27
CA GLY A 41 13.08 11.33 -0.80
C GLY A 41 13.09 10.08 0.04
N TYR A 42 14.28 9.59 0.35
CA TYR A 42 14.48 8.34 1.08
C TYR A 42 14.20 8.46 2.58
N LEU A 43 14.13 9.68 3.09
CA LEU A 43 13.77 9.92 4.49
C LEU A 43 12.26 10.11 4.68
N ASP A 44 11.48 9.80 3.65
CA ASP A 44 10.01 9.85 3.69
C ASP A 44 9.49 11.20 4.17
N LYS A 45 10.02 12.28 3.60
CA LYS A 45 9.53 13.61 3.90
C LYS A 45 8.13 13.76 3.32
N VAL A 46 7.16 14.15 4.14
CA VAL A 46 5.78 14.32 3.71
C VAL A 46 5.69 15.52 2.75
N GLU A 47 5.30 15.26 1.52
CA GLU A 47 5.08 16.29 0.50
C GLU A 47 3.64 16.78 0.56
N SER A 48 2.69 15.86 0.72
CA SER A 48 1.27 16.20 0.88
C SER A 48 0.56 15.08 1.64
N GLN A 49 -0.52 15.45 2.30
CA GLN A 49 -1.37 14.49 3.00
C GLN A 49 -2.80 14.98 2.97
N LYS A 50 -3.72 14.11 2.58
CA LYS A 50 -5.15 14.40 2.55
C LYS A 50 -5.88 13.31 3.32
N THR A 51 -6.81 13.71 4.17
CA THR A 51 -7.60 12.80 4.98
C THR A 51 -9.07 13.03 4.70
N TYR A 52 -9.82 11.92 4.56
CA TYR A 52 -11.25 11.92 4.28
C TYR A 52 -11.95 11.07 5.33
N ASP A 53 -13.22 11.37 5.54
CA ASP A 53 -14.03 10.61 6.48
C ASP A 53 -14.27 9.18 5.97
N ASN A 54 -14.46 8.27 6.90
CA ASN A 54 -14.88 6.92 6.61
C ASN A 54 -15.90 6.51 7.67
N ASN A 55 -16.50 5.33 7.51
CA ASN A 55 -17.40 4.77 8.50
C ASN A 55 -17.19 3.26 8.57
N ALA A 56 -17.66 2.68 9.66
CA ALA A 56 -17.41 1.26 9.92
C ALA A 56 -18.01 0.35 8.85
N THR A 57 -19.19 0.67 8.34
CA THR A 57 -19.84 -0.13 7.29
C THR A 57 -19.01 -0.11 6.00
N ALA A 58 -18.55 1.07 5.58
CA ALA A 58 -17.71 1.20 4.39
C ALA A 58 -16.37 0.50 4.58
N TYR A 59 -15.81 0.58 5.78
CA TYR A 59 -14.55 -0.11 6.09
C TYR A 59 -14.72 -1.63 6.00
N GLU A 60 -15.81 -2.16 6.55
CA GLU A 60 -16.07 -3.60 6.48
C GLU A 60 -16.28 -4.07 5.04
N GLN A 61 -16.97 -3.28 4.22
CA GLN A 61 -17.14 -3.59 2.79
C GLN A 61 -15.80 -3.59 2.06
N PHE A 62 -14.95 -2.65 2.40
CA PHE A 62 -13.63 -2.55 1.79
C PHE A 62 -12.75 -3.75 2.16
N THR A 63 -12.69 -4.11 3.45
CA THR A 63 -11.90 -5.27 3.89
C THR A 63 -12.45 -6.57 3.32
N TYR A 64 -13.77 -6.67 3.15
CA TYR A 64 -14.38 -7.82 2.50
C TYR A 64 -13.92 -7.90 1.03
N ALA A 65 -13.90 -6.77 0.32
CA ALA A 65 -13.43 -6.75 -1.07
C ALA A 65 -11.96 -7.16 -1.18
N LEU A 66 -11.13 -6.73 -0.24
CA LEU A 66 -9.72 -7.16 -0.18
C LEU A 66 -9.62 -8.68 0.03
N ASP A 67 -10.43 -9.23 0.92
CA ASP A 67 -10.44 -10.66 1.18
C ASP A 67 -10.86 -11.44 -0.07
N LYS A 68 -11.89 -10.97 -0.77
CA LYS A 68 -12.32 -11.55 -2.05
C LYS A 68 -11.26 -11.45 -3.13
N ALA A 69 -10.37 -10.47 -3.04
CA ALA A 69 -9.25 -10.31 -3.97
C ALA A 69 -8.04 -11.16 -3.56
N ASN A 70 -8.19 -12.02 -2.57
CA ASN A 70 -7.14 -12.94 -2.07
C ASN A 70 -5.97 -12.24 -1.40
N ILE A 71 -6.23 -11.14 -0.71
CA ILE A 71 -5.16 -10.38 -0.04
C ILE A 71 -4.47 -11.21 1.07
N GLY A 72 -5.17 -12.20 1.62
CA GLY A 72 -4.61 -13.09 2.63
C GLY A 72 -3.70 -14.18 2.10
N VAL A 73 -3.67 -14.36 0.78
CA VAL A 73 -2.82 -15.40 0.17
C VAL A 73 -1.38 -14.93 0.13
N VAL A 74 -0.47 -15.71 0.68
CA VAL A 74 0.96 -15.41 0.72
C VAL A 74 1.68 -16.33 -0.25
N ARG A 75 2.52 -15.75 -1.10
CA ARG A 75 3.36 -16.48 -2.01
C ARG A 75 4.80 -16.46 -1.47
N GLY A 76 5.40 -17.64 -1.33
CA GLY A 76 6.74 -17.73 -0.75
C GLY A 76 6.70 -17.65 0.78
N LYS A 77 7.72 -17.06 1.37
CA LYS A 77 7.86 -16.96 2.83
C LYS A 77 7.36 -15.61 3.32
N GLU A 78 6.45 -15.63 4.28
CA GLU A 78 5.84 -14.41 4.81
C GLU A 78 6.85 -13.46 5.47
N ASP A 79 7.93 -13.99 6.01
CA ASP A 79 8.97 -13.18 6.65
C ASP A 79 9.94 -12.52 5.68
N ASP A 80 9.80 -12.79 4.36
CA ASP A 80 10.63 -12.18 3.33
C ASP A 80 10.07 -10.80 2.97
N SER A 81 10.22 -9.85 3.88
CA SER A 81 9.62 -8.52 3.74
C SER A 81 10.64 -7.39 3.55
N ASP A 82 11.93 -7.72 3.43
CA ASP A 82 12.95 -6.69 3.17
C ASP A 82 12.93 -6.33 1.70
N ILE A 83 12.36 -5.18 1.39
CA ILE A 83 12.19 -4.70 0.02
C ILE A 83 13.22 -3.66 -0.37
N ARG A 84 14.23 -3.42 0.47
CA ARG A 84 15.27 -2.43 0.16
C ARG A 84 16.09 -2.90 -1.03
N GLY A 85 16.33 -2.00 -1.97
CA GLY A 85 17.10 -2.29 -3.16
C GLY A 85 16.39 -3.10 -4.23
N VAL A 86 15.14 -3.54 -3.98
CA VAL A 86 14.36 -4.25 -4.99
C VAL A 86 14.05 -3.32 -6.16
N CYS A 87 14.24 -3.79 -7.39
CA CYS A 87 13.98 -3.03 -8.61
C CYS A 87 14.79 -1.74 -8.72
N ALA A 88 16.02 -1.74 -8.30
CA ALA A 88 16.88 -0.57 -8.03
C ALA A 88 16.66 0.68 -8.90
N THR A 89 16.44 0.57 -10.21
CA THR A 89 16.45 1.75 -11.06
C THR A 89 15.18 2.00 -11.86
N ASN A 90 14.33 1.01 -12.07
CA ASN A 90 13.24 1.15 -13.02
C ASN A 90 11.94 0.42 -12.67
N GLY A 91 11.85 -0.13 -11.48
CA GLY A 91 10.66 -0.87 -11.08
C GLY A 91 9.91 -0.19 -9.95
N ILE A 92 8.70 -0.67 -9.71
CA ILE A 92 7.82 -0.18 -8.66
C ILE A 92 7.61 -1.30 -7.66
N VAL A 93 7.70 -0.97 -6.37
CA VAL A 93 7.47 -1.92 -5.28
C VAL A 93 6.21 -1.49 -4.54
N TYR A 94 5.36 -2.47 -4.22
CA TYR A 94 4.12 -2.23 -3.49
C TYR A 94 4.03 -3.19 -2.31
N LYS A 95 3.43 -2.69 -1.23
CA LYS A 95 3.33 -3.44 0.02
C LYS A 95 1.96 -3.24 0.63
N PHE A 96 1.35 -4.35 1.05
CA PHE A 96 0.11 -4.34 1.80
C PHE A 96 0.39 -4.76 3.24
N GLU A 97 -0.20 -4.02 4.18
CA GLU A 97 -0.08 -4.35 5.59
C GLU A 97 -1.44 -4.24 6.27
N THR A 98 -1.74 -5.18 7.17
CA THR A 98 -2.77 -4.97 8.17
C THR A 98 -2.08 -4.51 9.45
N VAL A 99 -2.65 -3.51 10.10
CA VAL A 99 -2.05 -2.88 11.26
C VAL A 99 -3.05 -2.90 12.41
N ASN A 100 -2.58 -3.26 13.59
CA ASN A 100 -3.35 -3.22 14.82
C ASN A 100 -2.62 -2.30 15.79
N GLY A 101 -3.16 -1.10 15.99
CA GLY A 101 -2.46 -0.07 16.74
C GLY A 101 -1.19 0.36 16.00
N ALA A 102 -0.03 0.12 16.58
CA ALA A 102 1.26 0.45 16.00
C ALA A 102 1.98 -0.75 15.36
N THR A 103 1.38 -1.95 15.43
CA THR A 103 2.03 -3.18 15.01
C THR A 103 1.39 -3.74 13.74
N ALA A 104 2.23 -4.02 12.74
CA ALA A 104 1.76 -4.70 11.53
C ALA A 104 1.59 -6.20 11.82
N ASP A 105 0.37 -6.73 11.58
CA ASP A 105 0.02 -8.14 11.81
C ASP A 105 0.34 -9.01 10.61
N HIS A 106 0.20 -8.47 9.40
CA HIS A 106 0.32 -9.19 8.15
C HIS A 106 0.94 -8.25 7.15
N THR A 107 1.98 -8.71 6.48
CA THR A 107 2.70 -7.91 5.49
C THR A 107 2.96 -8.78 4.28
N VAL A 108 2.51 -8.31 3.11
CA VAL A 108 2.86 -8.92 1.82
C VAL A 108 3.28 -7.82 0.87
N TRP A 109 4.16 -8.14 -0.05
CA TRP A 109 4.70 -7.16 -0.99
C TRP A 109 4.89 -7.78 -2.36
N GLY A 110 5.08 -6.93 -3.35
CA GLY A 110 5.41 -7.36 -4.69
C GLY A 110 6.09 -6.25 -5.46
N SER A 111 6.48 -6.55 -6.68
CA SER A 111 7.12 -5.56 -7.53
C SER A 111 6.77 -5.82 -8.99
N THR A 112 7.05 -4.81 -9.84
CA THR A 112 6.92 -4.96 -11.29
C THR A 112 8.13 -5.66 -11.91
N CYS A 113 9.13 -6.01 -11.10
CA CYS A 113 10.39 -6.59 -11.59
C CYS A 113 10.32 -8.11 -11.59
N LYS A 114 10.72 -8.73 -12.71
CA LYS A 114 10.64 -10.19 -12.88
C LYS A 114 11.37 -10.97 -11.80
N ASP A 115 12.50 -10.47 -11.35
CA ASP A 115 13.36 -11.18 -10.40
C ASP A 115 12.93 -10.97 -8.94
N SER A 116 11.89 -10.20 -8.72
CA SER A 116 11.42 -9.87 -7.37
C SER A 116 9.91 -9.95 -7.28
N PRO A 117 9.33 -11.16 -7.41
CA PRO A 117 7.87 -11.31 -7.40
C PRO A 117 7.23 -11.01 -6.04
N GLY A 118 7.99 -11.16 -4.96
CA GLY A 118 7.49 -10.89 -3.62
C GLY A 118 6.57 -11.96 -3.06
N THR A 119 5.89 -11.60 -1.97
CA THR A 119 5.03 -12.52 -1.21
C THR A 119 3.54 -12.30 -1.47
N LEU A 120 3.16 -11.22 -2.17
CA LEU A 120 1.76 -10.92 -2.47
C LEU A 120 1.18 -11.97 -3.42
N GLY A 121 0.20 -12.74 -2.95
CA GLY A 121 -0.48 -13.75 -3.76
C GLY A 121 -1.69 -13.23 -4.53
N ALA A 122 -2.15 -12.01 -4.23
CA ALA A 122 -3.25 -11.38 -4.92
C ALA A 122 -2.79 -10.68 -6.19
N ASP A 123 -3.74 -10.35 -7.08
CA ASP A 123 -3.45 -9.53 -8.25
C ASP A 123 -3.17 -8.09 -7.80
N PRO A 124 -1.95 -7.57 -7.99
CA PRO A 124 -1.61 -6.23 -7.53
C PRO A 124 -2.42 -5.14 -8.20
N LEU A 125 -2.81 -5.31 -9.45
CA LEU A 125 -3.64 -4.33 -10.16
C LEU A 125 -4.99 -4.17 -9.48
N LYS A 126 -5.59 -5.29 -9.08
CA LYS A 126 -6.89 -5.31 -8.42
C LYS A 126 -6.82 -4.69 -7.02
N VAL A 127 -5.80 -5.05 -6.25
CA VAL A 127 -5.59 -4.49 -4.92
C VAL A 127 -5.36 -2.97 -4.99
N HIS A 128 -4.50 -2.55 -5.92
CA HIS A 128 -4.23 -1.13 -6.15
C HIS A 128 -5.52 -0.36 -6.47
N ALA A 129 -6.34 -0.89 -7.37
CA ALA A 129 -7.59 -0.25 -7.75
C ALA A 129 -8.54 -0.11 -6.56
N LEU A 130 -8.61 -1.14 -5.70
CA LEU A 130 -9.44 -1.08 -4.51
C LEU A 130 -9.03 0.06 -3.58
N PHE A 131 -7.72 0.22 -3.34
CA PHE A 131 -7.23 1.30 -2.49
C PHE A 131 -7.42 2.68 -3.11
N VAL A 132 -7.10 2.82 -4.40
CA VAL A 132 -7.23 4.10 -5.10
C VAL A 132 -8.68 4.58 -5.11
N ASN A 133 -9.63 3.66 -5.25
CA ASN A 133 -11.05 4.00 -5.26
C ASN A 133 -11.56 4.51 -3.89
N GLN A 134 -10.78 4.32 -2.83
CA GLN A 134 -11.13 4.86 -1.51
C GLN A 134 -10.79 6.34 -1.38
N ILE A 135 -9.97 6.88 -2.28
CA ILE A 135 -9.49 8.25 -2.20
C ILE A 135 -10.20 9.10 -3.26
N PRO A 136 -11.06 10.06 -2.85
CA PRO A 136 -11.73 10.94 -3.82
C PRO A 136 -10.70 11.72 -4.65
N GLU A 137 -10.94 11.78 -5.97
CA GLU A 137 -10.10 12.53 -6.89
C GLU A 137 -8.61 12.16 -6.79
N PHE A 138 -8.32 10.86 -6.64
CA PHE A 138 -6.96 10.39 -6.52
C PHE A 138 -6.11 10.85 -7.70
N LYS A 139 -4.93 11.42 -7.38
CA LYS A 139 -3.93 11.80 -8.38
C LYS A 139 -2.61 11.11 -8.03
N PRO A 140 -2.07 10.27 -8.92
CA PRO A 140 -0.78 9.64 -8.65
C PRO A 140 0.34 10.67 -8.63
N SER A 141 1.33 10.45 -7.75
CA SER A 141 2.47 11.36 -7.61
C SER A 141 3.61 11.03 -8.57
N PHE A 142 3.53 9.89 -9.26
CA PHE A 142 4.49 9.46 -10.27
C PHE A 142 3.79 8.45 -11.18
N ASN A 143 4.47 8.06 -12.27
CA ASN A 143 3.92 7.03 -13.16
C ASN A 143 3.71 5.74 -12.39
N ASN A 144 2.49 5.28 -12.40
CA ASN A 144 2.06 4.12 -11.65
C ASN A 144 2.47 2.81 -12.31
N ILE A 145 2.18 1.71 -11.62
CA ILE A 145 2.40 0.36 -12.15
C ILE A 145 1.51 0.06 -13.36
N TYR A 146 0.63 0.98 -13.68
CA TYR A 146 -0.31 0.86 -14.81
C TYR A 146 -0.15 2.00 -15.78
#